data_dec4a3d45e5e7c0b5fc696d0b39c5299
#
_entry.id   dec4a3d45e5e7c0b5fc696d0b39c5299
#
_cell.length_a   1.000
_cell.length_b   1.000
_cell.length_c   1.000
_cell.angle_alpha   90.00
_cell.angle_beta   90.00
_cell.angle_gamma   90.00
#
_symmetry.space_group_name_H-M   'P 1'
#
loop_
_entity.id
_entity.type
_entity.pdbx_description
1 polymer ?
#
loop_
_entity_poly.entity_id
_entity_poly.type
_entity_poly.pdbx_seq_one_letter_code
_entity_poly.pdbx_strand_id
1 'polypeptide(L)'
;MKGVKKAASTPANTPALVALSHTSLNYRVHTYENESEHYGQEAAQVMVDRLGIEPEQIYKTLIIELSGTLAPGESPLAVAIVPVTTTLTVKKAATALGAHKAHMAAVALAEKTTGYVAGGISPLGQKRALRTVIDESALLWDTIFVSGGRRGCDLEIAPGDLITLTNAIVADIAAQ
;
A
#
# COMPACT_ATOMS: atom_id res chain seq x y z
N MET A 1 -12.80 41.41 5.18
CA MET A 1 -12.46 39.98 5.47
C MET A 1 -12.54 39.22 4.15
N LYS A 2 -11.40 38.90 3.58
CA LYS A 2 -11.34 38.08 2.37
C LYS A 2 -11.35 36.61 2.79
N GLY A 3 -12.45 35.91 2.53
CA GLY A 3 -12.58 34.49 2.76
C GLY A 3 -11.60 33.72 1.87
N VAL A 4 -10.69 33.01 2.48
CA VAL A 4 -9.81 32.04 1.80
C VAL A 4 -10.71 30.91 1.31
N LYS A 5 -10.99 30.86 0.02
CA LYS A 5 -11.60 29.71 -0.62
C LYS A 5 -10.62 28.57 -0.53
N LYS A 6 -10.92 27.60 0.34
CA LYS A 6 -10.25 26.30 0.37
C LYS A 6 -10.48 25.65 -0.99
N ALA A 7 -9.46 25.61 -1.83
CA ALA A 7 -9.53 24.87 -3.08
C ALA A 7 -9.83 23.41 -2.75
N ALA A 8 -11.00 22.94 -3.10
CA ALA A 8 -11.31 21.52 -3.06
C ALA A 8 -10.41 20.87 -4.10
N SER A 9 -9.38 20.13 -3.64
CA SER A 9 -8.56 19.32 -4.52
C SER A 9 -9.47 18.29 -5.18
N THR A 10 -9.49 18.29 -6.51
CA THR A 10 -10.19 17.27 -7.28
C THR A 10 -9.71 15.89 -6.80
N PRO A 11 -10.63 14.95 -6.47
CA PRO A 11 -10.21 13.62 -6.06
C PRO A 11 -9.31 13.01 -7.14
N ALA A 12 -8.20 12.42 -6.71
CA ALA A 12 -7.31 11.74 -7.65
C ALA A 12 -8.06 10.62 -8.35
N ASN A 13 -8.02 10.59 -9.67
CA ASN A 13 -8.63 9.53 -10.46
C ASN A 13 -7.58 8.44 -10.74
N THR A 14 -7.12 7.76 -9.68
CA THR A 14 -6.18 6.67 -9.78
C THR A 14 -6.90 5.33 -10.02
N PRO A 15 -6.21 4.31 -10.58
CA PRO A 15 -6.79 2.97 -10.71
C PRO A 15 -7.32 2.41 -9.39
N ALA A 16 -6.65 2.68 -8.27
CA ALA A 16 -7.09 2.27 -6.94
C ALA A 16 -8.45 2.90 -6.56
N LEU A 17 -8.60 4.21 -6.77
CA LEU A 17 -9.84 4.91 -6.45
C LEU A 17 -10.97 4.55 -7.41
N VAL A 18 -10.67 4.30 -8.67
CA VAL A 18 -11.65 3.76 -9.63
C VAL A 18 -12.14 2.39 -9.17
N ALA A 19 -11.24 1.50 -8.78
CA ALA A 19 -11.60 0.17 -8.27
C ALA A 19 -12.53 0.27 -7.04
N LEU A 20 -12.23 1.17 -6.11
CA LEU A 20 -13.06 1.38 -4.92
C LEU A 20 -14.44 2.00 -5.24
N SER A 21 -14.52 2.85 -6.25
CA SER A 21 -15.78 3.49 -6.65
C SER A 21 -16.85 2.48 -7.12
N HIS A 22 -16.44 1.29 -7.50
CA HIS A 22 -17.33 0.19 -7.87
C HIS A 22 -17.74 -0.71 -6.69
N THR A 23 -17.33 -0.35 -5.48
CA THR A 23 -17.69 -1.06 -4.25
C THR A 23 -18.63 -0.21 -3.39
N SER A 24 -19.30 -0.84 -2.43
CA SER A 24 -20.09 -0.17 -1.39
C SER A 24 -19.31 0.03 -0.08
N LEU A 25 -18.00 -0.15 -0.11
CA LEU A 25 -17.14 -0.05 1.07
C LEU A 25 -16.96 1.39 1.54
N ASN A 26 -16.77 1.56 2.84
CA ASN A 26 -16.42 2.84 3.42
C ASN A 26 -14.91 3.06 3.34
N TYR A 27 -14.53 4.19 2.79
CA TYR A 27 -13.14 4.63 2.73
C TYR A 27 -13.06 6.15 2.70
N ARG A 28 -11.90 6.69 3.02
CA ARG A 28 -11.61 8.13 2.89
C ARG A 28 -10.34 8.33 2.09
N VAL A 29 -10.33 9.37 1.27
CA VAL A 29 -9.17 9.77 0.47
C VAL A 29 -8.58 11.02 1.08
N HIS A 30 -7.29 10.97 1.40
CA HIS A 30 -6.52 12.09 1.93
C HIS A 30 -5.49 12.53 0.89
N THR A 31 -5.58 13.78 0.46
CA THR A 31 -4.64 14.38 -0.48
C THR A 31 -3.82 15.46 0.21
N TYR A 32 -2.54 15.53 -0.11
CA TYR A 32 -1.62 16.52 0.41
C TYR A 32 -0.54 16.84 -0.62
N GLU A 33 0.03 18.05 -0.53
CA GLU A 33 1.16 18.41 -1.34
C GLU A 33 2.40 17.72 -0.78
N ASN A 34 3.09 16.98 -1.64
CA ASN A 34 4.37 16.35 -1.31
C ASN A 34 5.46 17.14 -2.07
N GLU A 35 6.06 18.08 -1.38
CA GLU A 35 7.11 18.94 -1.93
C GLU A 35 8.49 18.28 -1.92
N SER A 36 8.64 17.12 -1.26
CA SER A 36 9.92 16.46 -1.11
C SER A 36 10.12 15.31 -2.11
N GLU A 37 11.35 15.14 -2.55
CA GLU A 37 11.76 13.96 -3.33
C GLU A 37 11.88 12.69 -2.46
N HIS A 38 11.74 12.82 -1.14
CA HIS A 38 11.84 11.74 -0.19
C HIS A 38 10.46 11.12 0.06
N TYR A 39 10.32 9.85 -0.27
CA TYR A 39 9.09 9.08 -0.09
C TYR A 39 9.12 8.32 1.25
N GLY A 40 7.96 7.98 1.75
CA GLY A 40 7.81 7.12 2.90
C GLY A 40 7.74 7.89 4.21
N GLN A 41 8.84 8.07 4.92
CA GLN A 41 8.80 8.66 6.27
C GLN A 41 8.31 10.11 6.32
N GLU A 42 8.71 10.95 5.36
CA GLU A 42 8.25 12.34 5.32
C GLU A 42 6.78 12.44 4.94
N ALA A 43 6.32 11.64 4.00
CA ALA A 43 4.90 11.55 3.65
C ALA A 43 4.07 11.05 4.85
N ALA A 44 4.55 10.05 5.57
CA ALA A 44 3.92 9.56 6.79
C ALA A 44 3.84 10.65 7.86
N GLN A 45 4.91 11.44 8.05
CA GLN A 45 4.93 12.53 9.04
C GLN A 45 3.88 13.60 8.72
N VAL A 46 3.68 13.95 7.46
CA VAL A 46 2.62 14.88 7.04
C VAL A 46 1.24 14.37 7.46
N MET A 47 0.98 13.09 7.28
CA MET A 47 -0.30 12.48 7.67
C MET A 47 -0.48 12.44 9.18
N VAL A 48 0.56 12.08 9.93
CA VAL A 48 0.57 12.11 11.40
C VAL A 48 0.25 13.51 11.92
N ASP A 49 0.93 14.53 11.41
CA ASP A 49 0.76 15.92 11.84
C ASP A 49 -0.64 16.47 11.50
N ARG A 50 -1.20 16.08 10.36
CA ARG A 50 -2.50 16.58 9.90
C ARG A 50 -3.70 15.88 10.52
N LEU A 51 -3.60 14.59 10.75
CA LEU A 51 -4.73 13.76 11.18
C LEU A 51 -4.64 13.33 12.65
N GLY A 52 -3.48 13.51 13.29
CA GLY A 52 -3.28 13.07 14.67
C GLY A 52 -3.30 11.54 14.81
N ILE A 53 -2.90 10.84 13.78
CA ILE A 53 -2.84 9.36 13.76
C ILE A 53 -1.47 8.85 14.21
N GLU A 54 -1.42 7.57 14.55
CA GLU A 54 -0.16 6.91 14.87
C GLU A 54 0.58 6.54 13.58
N PRO A 55 1.91 6.73 13.49
CA PRO A 55 2.66 6.36 12.29
C PRO A 55 2.58 4.88 11.94
N GLU A 56 2.36 4.02 12.93
CA GLU A 56 2.16 2.58 12.77
C GLU A 56 0.85 2.21 12.05
N GLN A 57 -0.08 3.15 11.90
CA GLN A 57 -1.30 2.97 11.09
C GLN A 57 -1.05 3.15 9.59
N ILE A 58 0.12 3.67 9.20
CA ILE A 58 0.47 3.93 7.81
C ILE A 58 1.29 2.76 7.28
N TYR A 59 0.82 2.18 6.19
CA TYR A 59 1.40 0.98 5.58
C TYR A 59 1.98 1.30 4.21
N LYS A 60 3.16 0.79 3.94
CA LYS A 60 3.82 0.85 2.63
C LYS A 60 3.55 -0.44 1.85
N THR A 61 3.37 -0.28 0.56
CA THR A 61 3.17 -1.38 -0.39
C THR A 61 4.48 -1.65 -1.13
N LEU A 62 5.02 -2.83 -0.92
CA LEU A 62 6.29 -3.27 -1.49
C LEU A 62 6.06 -4.38 -2.49
N ILE A 63 6.78 -4.36 -3.59
CA ILE A 63 6.78 -5.44 -4.58
C ILE A 63 8.03 -6.28 -4.37
N ILE A 64 7.80 -7.57 -4.20
CA ILE A 64 8.84 -8.58 -4.02
C ILE A 64 8.82 -9.59 -5.15
N GLU A 65 9.96 -10.18 -5.41
CA GLU A 65 10.12 -11.26 -6.38
C GLU A 65 10.39 -12.57 -5.64
N LEU A 66 9.53 -13.54 -5.90
CA LEU A 66 9.57 -14.86 -5.29
C LEU A 66 10.41 -15.81 -6.13
N SER A 67 11.12 -16.71 -5.48
CA SER A 67 11.86 -17.79 -6.14
C SER A 67 11.63 -19.13 -5.46
N GLY A 68 11.85 -20.19 -6.22
CA GLY A 68 11.55 -21.56 -5.81
C GLY A 68 10.42 -22.15 -6.64
N THR A 69 9.71 -23.12 -6.07
CA THR A 69 8.62 -23.78 -6.78
C THR A 69 7.37 -22.89 -6.75
N LEU A 70 7.03 -22.31 -7.90
CA LEU A 70 5.78 -21.60 -8.12
C LEU A 70 4.82 -22.51 -8.88
N ALA A 71 3.51 -22.35 -8.65
CA ALA A 71 2.52 -23.06 -9.43
C ALA A 71 2.53 -22.60 -10.90
N PRO A 72 2.19 -23.46 -11.86
CA PRO A 72 2.11 -23.07 -13.26
C PRO A 72 1.21 -21.85 -13.46
N GLY A 73 1.73 -20.82 -14.15
CA GLY A 73 1.01 -19.58 -14.43
C GLY A 73 1.01 -18.55 -13.28
N GLU A 74 1.57 -18.86 -12.12
CA GLU A 74 1.77 -17.87 -11.06
C GLU A 74 2.85 -16.85 -11.43
N SER A 75 2.57 -15.58 -11.10
CA SER A 75 3.60 -14.55 -11.22
C SER A 75 4.67 -14.75 -10.14
N PRO A 76 5.96 -14.58 -10.46
CA PRO A 76 7.00 -14.53 -9.45
C PRO A 76 6.91 -13.26 -8.58
N LEU A 77 6.17 -12.24 -9.03
CA LEU A 77 5.99 -11.02 -8.26
C LEU A 77 4.83 -11.16 -7.27
N ALA A 78 5.00 -10.54 -6.11
CA ALA A 78 3.99 -10.48 -5.06
C ALA A 78 4.02 -9.13 -4.36
N VAL A 79 2.97 -8.84 -3.61
CA VAL A 79 2.81 -7.62 -2.83
C VAL A 79 3.01 -7.94 -1.35
N ALA A 80 3.83 -7.16 -0.67
CA ALA A 80 3.95 -7.19 0.78
C ALA A 80 3.59 -5.81 1.36
N ILE A 81 2.70 -5.79 2.35
CA ILE A 81 2.19 -4.58 2.98
C ILE A 81 2.62 -4.59 4.44
N VAL A 82 3.43 -3.61 4.83
CA VAL A 82 3.98 -3.49 6.19
C VAL A 82 3.88 -2.06 6.70
N PRO A 83 3.84 -1.83 8.03
CA PRO A 83 3.92 -0.47 8.58
C PRO A 83 5.15 0.28 8.07
N VAL A 84 5.00 1.59 7.81
CA VAL A 84 6.12 2.45 7.36
C VAL A 84 7.23 2.53 8.39
N THR A 85 6.92 2.32 9.66
CA THR A 85 7.86 2.32 10.79
C THR A 85 8.71 1.05 10.91
N THR A 86 8.45 0.05 10.06
CA THR A 86 9.10 -1.27 10.12
C THR A 86 9.85 -1.57 8.83
N THR A 87 10.63 -2.64 8.88
CA THR A 87 11.30 -3.23 7.74
C THR A 87 10.64 -4.56 7.37
N LEU A 88 10.45 -4.83 6.09
CA LEU A 88 9.93 -6.11 5.62
C LEU A 88 10.97 -7.22 5.85
N THR A 89 10.53 -8.30 6.49
CA THR A 89 11.29 -9.54 6.56
C THR A 89 10.93 -10.41 5.34
N VAL A 90 11.72 -10.29 4.28
CA VAL A 90 11.44 -10.98 2.99
C VAL A 90 11.33 -12.50 3.13
N LYS A 91 12.09 -13.10 4.05
CA LYS A 91 12.02 -14.54 4.34
C LYS A 91 10.66 -14.95 4.91
N LYS A 92 10.12 -14.17 5.84
CA LYS A 92 8.78 -14.41 6.40
C LYS A 92 7.69 -14.24 5.34
N ALA A 93 7.82 -13.20 4.49
CA ALA A 93 6.90 -12.98 3.38
C ALA A 93 6.92 -14.14 2.37
N ALA A 94 8.11 -14.62 2.01
CA ALA A 94 8.25 -15.80 1.15
C ALA A 94 7.54 -17.03 1.74
N THR A 95 7.78 -17.31 3.01
CA THR A 95 7.15 -18.44 3.72
C THR A 95 5.63 -18.31 3.72
N ALA A 96 5.09 -17.12 4.04
CA ALA A 96 3.66 -16.86 4.06
C ALA A 96 3.03 -17.07 2.67
N LEU A 97 3.76 -16.76 1.61
CA LEU A 97 3.32 -16.91 0.22
C LEU A 97 3.64 -18.30 -0.38
N GLY A 98 4.18 -19.22 0.41
CA GLY A 98 4.51 -20.57 -0.04
C GLY A 98 5.72 -20.66 -0.98
N ALA A 99 6.59 -19.64 -0.98
CA ALA A 99 7.81 -19.61 -1.77
C ALA A 99 9.05 -19.94 -0.92
N HIS A 100 10.13 -20.35 -1.56
CA HIS A 100 11.38 -20.68 -0.87
C HIS A 100 12.16 -19.43 -0.47
N LYS A 101 12.22 -18.43 -1.35
CA LYS A 101 12.95 -17.18 -1.16
C LYS A 101 12.18 -16.01 -1.75
N ALA A 102 12.49 -14.83 -1.27
CA ALA A 102 12.05 -13.57 -1.85
C ALA A 102 13.15 -12.52 -1.75
N HIS A 103 13.12 -11.57 -2.65
CA HIS A 103 13.92 -10.36 -2.60
C HIS A 103 13.09 -9.18 -3.12
N MET A 104 13.55 -7.98 -2.86
CA MET A 104 12.87 -6.79 -3.38
C MET A 104 12.93 -6.78 -4.91
N ALA A 105 11.80 -6.57 -5.55
CA ALA A 105 11.76 -6.45 -7.00
C ALA A 105 12.47 -5.17 -7.48
N ALA A 106 13.07 -5.24 -8.66
CA ALA A 106 13.61 -4.04 -9.30
C ALA A 106 12.50 -3.00 -9.51
N VAL A 107 12.81 -1.73 -9.26
CA VAL A 107 11.83 -0.62 -9.34
C VAL A 107 11.13 -0.59 -10.70
N ALA A 108 11.89 -0.68 -11.79
CA ALA A 108 11.33 -0.68 -13.15
C ALA A 108 10.34 -1.83 -13.39
N LEU A 109 10.61 -3.01 -12.84
CA LEU A 109 9.73 -4.17 -12.95
C LEU A 109 8.46 -3.98 -12.11
N ALA A 110 8.60 -3.44 -10.89
CA ALA A 110 7.48 -3.12 -10.02
C ALA A 110 6.53 -2.11 -10.68
N GLU A 111 7.07 -1.03 -11.24
CA GLU A 111 6.29 0.00 -11.92
C GLU A 111 5.58 -0.54 -13.17
N LYS A 112 6.28 -1.31 -13.99
CA LYS A 112 5.72 -1.93 -15.19
C LYS A 112 4.57 -2.88 -14.87
N THR A 113 4.70 -3.67 -13.82
CA THR A 113 3.73 -4.70 -13.46
C THR A 113 2.51 -4.12 -12.75
N THR A 114 2.70 -3.15 -11.86
CA THR A 114 1.61 -2.54 -11.11
C THR A 114 0.90 -1.41 -11.85
N GLY A 115 1.60 -0.71 -12.74
CA GLY A 115 1.13 0.49 -13.40
C GLY A 115 1.26 1.76 -12.55
N TYR A 116 1.87 1.68 -11.39
CA TYR A 116 2.13 2.79 -10.48
C TYR A 116 3.60 3.19 -10.49
N VAL A 117 3.89 4.42 -10.12
CA VAL A 117 5.28 4.90 -9.88
C VAL A 117 5.71 4.62 -8.46
N ALA A 118 7.01 4.36 -8.25
CA ALA A 118 7.59 4.19 -6.93
C ALA A 118 7.23 5.35 -5.99
N GLY A 119 6.89 5.05 -4.75
CA GLY A 119 6.35 6.00 -3.79
C GLY A 119 4.85 6.25 -3.89
N GLY A 120 4.19 5.73 -4.93
CA GLY A 120 2.74 5.82 -5.13
C GLY A 120 2.10 4.49 -5.50
N ILE A 121 2.76 3.37 -5.23
CA ILE A 121 2.20 2.04 -5.50
C ILE A 121 1.10 1.75 -4.49
N SER A 122 -0.13 1.55 -4.99
CA SER A 122 -1.27 1.10 -4.19
C SER A 122 -1.40 -0.42 -4.26
N PRO A 123 -1.88 -1.05 -3.17
CA PRO A 123 -2.24 -2.48 -3.22
C PRO A 123 -3.50 -2.76 -4.04
N LEU A 124 -4.27 -1.73 -4.38
CA LEU A 124 -5.52 -1.81 -5.14
C LEU A 124 -5.34 -1.31 -6.58
N GLY A 125 -6.16 -1.81 -7.49
CA GLY A 125 -6.22 -1.31 -8.86
C GLY A 125 -4.94 -1.56 -9.67
N GLN A 126 -4.10 -2.47 -9.27
CA GLN A 126 -2.88 -2.81 -9.99
C GLN A 126 -3.20 -3.36 -11.38
N LYS A 127 -2.36 -3.03 -12.35
CA LYS A 127 -2.50 -3.46 -13.75
C LYS A 127 -2.55 -4.98 -13.87
N ARG A 128 -1.83 -5.68 -13.02
CA ARG A 128 -1.88 -7.14 -12.87
C ARG A 128 -2.12 -7.46 -11.39
N ALA A 129 -3.13 -8.27 -11.11
CA ALA A 129 -3.39 -8.76 -9.75
C ALA A 129 -2.25 -9.70 -9.33
N LEU A 130 -1.63 -9.39 -8.19
CA LEU A 130 -0.54 -10.17 -7.61
C LEU A 130 -0.98 -10.77 -6.28
N ARG A 131 -0.40 -11.91 -5.92
CA ARG A 131 -0.56 -12.44 -4.56
C ARG A 131 -0.07 -11.41 -3.55
N THR A 132 -0.80 -11.27 -2.47
CA THR A 132 -0.58 -10.21 -1.48
C THR A 132 -0.47 -10.81 -0.08
N VAL A 133 0.50 -10.34 0.69
CA VAL A 133 0.60 -10.60 2.13
C VAL A 133 0.62 -9.27 2.87
N ILE A 134 -0.10 -9.18 3.96
CA ILE A 134 -0.16 -8.02 4.84
C ILE A 134 0.27 -8.40 6.25
N ASP A 135 1.05 -7.52 6.88
CA ASP A 135 1.46 -7.72 8.26
C ASP A 135 0.27 -7.78 9.21
N GLU A 136 0.30 -8.73 10.12
CA GLU A 136 -0.80 -8.98 11.07
C GLU A 136 -1.13 -7.79 11.98
N SER A 137 -0.18 -6.88 12.18
CA SER A 137 -0.41 -5.65 12.95
C SER A 137 -1.54 -4.79 12.40
N ALA A 138 -1.89 -4.95 11.12
CA ALA A 138 -3.01 -4.24 10.51
C ALA A 138 -4.34 -4.50 11.23
N LEU A 139 -4.51 -5.69 11.80
CA LEU A 139 -5.73 -6.07 12.52
C LEU A 139 -5.89 -5.38 13.87
N LEU A 140 -4.87 -4.68 14.35
CA LEU A 140 -4.92 -3.91 15.60
C LEU A 140 -5.65 -2.56 15.46
N TRP A 141 -5.93 -2.14 14.22
CA TRP A 141 -6.47 -0.83 13.91
C TRP A 141 -7.89 -0.94 13.33
N ASP A 142 -8.72 0.06 13.64
CA ASP A 142 -10.04 0.19 13.00
C ASP A 142 -9.90 0.57 11.53
N THR A 143 -8.96 1.46 11.22
CA THR A 143 -8.57 1.82 9.87
C THR A 143 -7.05 1.91 9.74
N ILE A 144 -6.56 1.65 8.54
CA ILE A 144 -5.16 1.82 8.15
C ILE A 144 -5.07 2.72 6.92
N PHE A 145 -3.88 3.25 6.67
CA PHE A 145 -3.60 4.12 5.54
C PHE A 145 -2.65 3.42 4.58
N VAL A 146 -3.01 3.38 3.32
CA VAL A 146 -2.19 2.86 2.22
C VAL A 146 -2.16 3.87 1.09
N SER A 147 -1.22 3.76 0.16
CA SER A 147 -1.19 4.63 -1.01
C SER A 147 -2.49 4.55 -1.80
N GLY A 148 -3.02 5.71 -2.17
CA GLY A 148 -4.17 5.84 -3.06
C GLY A 148 -3.81 5.72 -4.55
N GLY A 149 -2.55 5.45 -4.90
CA GLY A 149 -2.10 5.23 -6.27
C GLY A 149 -1.29 6.37 -6.88
N ARG A 150 -0.95 7.36 -6.11
CA ARG A 150 0.01 8.43 -6.46
C ARG A 150 0.60 9.03 -5.20
N ARG A 151 1.75 9.67 -5.32
CA ARG A 151 2.34 10.46 -4.24
C ARG A 151 1.39 11.58 -3.81
N GLY A 152 1.27 11.81 -2.51
CA GLY A 152 0.38 12.82 -1.95
C GLY A 152 -1.10 12.42 -1.95
N CYS A 153 -1.39 11.14 -2.13
CA CYS A 153 -2.73 10.59 -2.04
C CYS A 153 -2.70 9.30 -1.24
N ASP A 154 -3.31 9.33 -0.06
CA ASP A 154 -3.46 8.17 0.81
C ASP A 154 -4.93 7.78 0.96
N LEU A 155 -5.13 6.49 1.08
CA LEU A 155 -6.42 5.85 1.27
C LEU A 155 -6.52 5.35 2.70
N GLU A 156 -7.55 5.78 3.41
CA GLU A 156 -7.94 5.26 4.71
C GLU A 156 -9.05 4.22 4.54
N ILE A 157 -8.80 3.01 5.00
CA ILE A 157 -9.71 1.87 4.83
C ILE A 157 -9.61 0.90 6.02
N ALA A 158 -10.70 0.23 6.33
CA ALA A 158 -10.68 -0.86 7.31
C ALA A 158 -9.77 -2.01 6.80
N PRO A 159 -8.87 -2.54 7.64
CA PRO A 159 -7.95 -3.59 7.22
C PRO A 159 -8.67 -4.85 6.70
N GLY A 160 -9.79 -5.23 7.27
CA GLY A 160 -10.59 -6.36 6.79
C GLY A 160 -11.11 -6.17 5.37
N ASP A 161 -11.50 -4.96 5.01
CA ASP A 161 -11.96 -4.63 3.66
C ASP A 161 -10.78 -4.69 2.66
N LEU A 162 -9.62 -4.18 3.03
CA LEU A 162 -8.42 -4.26 2.21
C LEU A 162 -8.01 -5.72 1.98
N ILE A 163 -8.02 -6.52 3.04
CA ILE A 163 -7.70 -7.95 2.97
C ILE A 163 -8.64 -8.67 2.01
N THR A 164 -9.93 -8.40 2.10
CA THR A 164 -10.94 -8.99 1.20
C THR A 164 -10.72 -8.58 -0.25
N LEU A 165 -10.50 -7.28 -0.51
CA LEU A 165 -10.30 -6.75 -1.87
C LEU A 165 -9.04 -7.29 -2.54
N THR A 166 -7.99 -7.53 -1.78
CA THR A 166 -6.69 -8.00 -2.29
C THR A 166 -6.53 -9.51 -2.18
N ASN A 167 -7.46 -10.19 -1.50
CA ASN A 167 -7.32 -11.59 -1.11
C ASN A 167 -6.00 -11.87 -0.36
N ALA A 168 -5.59 -10.92 0.47
CA ALA A 168 -4.31 -10.95 1.16
C ALA A 168 -4.23 -12.07 2.19
N ILE A 169 -3.05 -12.66 2.32
CA ILE A 169 -2.66 -13.50 3.44
C ILE A 169 -2.22 -12.59 4.58
N VAL A 170 -2.69 -12.86 5.79
CA VAL A 170 -2.28 -12.14 7.01
C VAL A 170 -1.20 -12.95 7.70
N ALA A 171 -0.04 -12.34 7.93
CA ALA A 171 1.09 -13.01 8.57
C ALA A 171 2.02 -12.00 9.27
N ASP A 172 2.82 -12.48 10.22
CA ASP A 172 3.92 -11.71 10.80
C ASP A 172 5.06 -11.61 9.78
N ILE A 173 5.21 -10.44 9.15
CA ILE A 173 6.23 -10.20 8.11
C ILE A 173 7.09 -8.96 8.37
N ALA A 174 6.75 -8.16 9.36
CA ALA A 174 7.49 -6.96 9.70
C ALA A 174 8.56 -7.22 10.78
N ALA A 175 9.64 -6.44 10.74
CA ALA A 175 10.65 -6.36 11.80
C ALA A 175 10.84 -4.90 12.22
N GLN A 176 11.09 -4.71 13.50
CA GLN A 176 11.36 -3.39 14.10
C GLN A 176 12.78 -2.92 13.81
#